data_96bc53c346184c77649ecc64c79ed162
#
_entry.id   96bc53c346184c77649ecc64c79ed162
#
_cell.length_a   1.000
_cell.length_b   1.000
_cell.length_c   1.000
_cell.angle_alpha   90.00
_cell.angle_beta   90.00
_cell.angle_gamma   90.00
#
_symmetry.space_group_name_H-M   'P 1'
#
loop_
_entity.id
_entity.type
_entity.pdbx_description
1 polymer ?
#
loop_
_entity_poly.entity_id
_entity_poly.type
_entity_poly.pdbx_seq_one_letter_code
_entity_poly.pdbx_strand_id
1 'polypeptide(L)'
;MTEELKTLSIKIKEYLGILGSREQIMAIITNELKEVKEQFAVPRRTEIVEWSGDMEDEDLIEREDMVVTVTSGGYIKRTPLIDFRAQRRGGKGLAGMQTKDEDVVTTLFVANTHTQLLFFTTDGMAYKLKTWRLPLGGRTAKGKAIVNILPIPVGVS
;
A
#
# COMPACT_ATOMS: atom_id res chain seq x y z
N MET A 1 -37.26 35.21 42.69
CA MET A 1 -36.69 36.43 42.00
C MET A 1 -35.45 36.99 42.70
N THR A 2 -35.45 37.30 44.03
CA THR A 2 -34.27 37.89 44.72
C THR A 2 -33.12 36.88 44.91
N GLU A 3 -33.40 35.61 45.11
CA GLU A 3 -32.35 34.58 45.23
C GLU A 3 -31.70 34.24 43.90
N GLU A 4 -32.46 34.16 42.82
CA GLU A 4 -31.96 33.96 41.47
C GLU A 4 -31.01 35.10 41.02
N LEU A 5 -31.35 36.34 41.35
CA LEU A 5 -30.49 37.49 41.07
C LEU A 5 -29.15 37.41 41.84
N LYS A 6 -29.16 36.93 43.07
CA LYS A 6 -27.94 36.71 43.87
C LYS A 6 -27.06 35.62 43.28
N THR A 7 -27.67 34.52 42.91
CA THR A 7 -26.91 33.39 42.30
C THR A 7 -26.31 33.76 40.94
N LEU A 8 -27.05 34.51 40.12
CA LEU A 8 -26.54 35.04 38.84
C LEU A 8 -25.40 36.04 39.04
N SER A 9 -25.53 36.94 40.03
CA SER A 9 -24.50 37.94 40.34
C SER A 9 -23.18 37.25 40.82
N ILE A 10 -23.27 36.16 41.57
CA ILE A 10 -22.10 35.38 42.02
C ILE A 10 -21.44 34.69 40.82
N LYS A 11 -22.21 34.05 39.96
CA LYS A 11 -21.67 33.39 38.74
C LYS A 11 -21.01 34.38 37.78
N ILE A 12 -21.59 35.57 37.60
CA ILE A 12 -20.98 36.60 36.74
C ILE A 12 -19.62 37.04 37.31
N LYS A 13 -19.52 37.25 38.64
CA LYS A 13 -18.24 37.59 39.28
C LYS A 13 -17.19 36.49 39.13
N GLU A 14 -17.60 35.24 39.27
CA GLU A 14 -16.74 34.08 39.09
C GLU A 14 -16.20 34.02 37.64
N TYR A 15 -17.06 34.12 36.64
CA TYR A 15 -16.67 34.10 35.24
C TYR A 15 -15.78 35.29 34.86
N LEU A 16 -16.03 36.46 35.38
CA LEU A 16 -15.16 37.63 35.18
C LEU A 16 -13.77 37.42 35.82
N GLY A 17 -13.71 36.73 36.98
CA GLY A 17 -12.46 36.36 37.61
C GLY A 17 -11.65 35.38 36.76
N ILE A 18 -12.32 34.36 36.23
CA ILE A 18 -11.69 33.34 35.33
C ILE A 18 -11.17 34.01 34.06
N LEU A 19 -11.99 34.87 33.40
CA LEU A 19 -11.61 35.54 32.17
C LEU A 19 -10.47 36.56 32.38
N GLY A 20 -10.36 37.13 33.60
CA GLY A 20 -9.29 38.05 33.95
C GLY A 20 -7.95 37.38 34.25
N SER A 21 -7.92 36.07 34.44
CA SER A 21 -6.70 35.35 34.81
C SER A 21 -6.38 34.22 33.84
N ARG A 22 -5.28 34.38 33.08
CA ARG A 22 -4.78 33.33 32.18
C ARG A 22 -4.48 32.03 32.92
N GLU A 23 -3.99 32.10 34.15
CA GLU A 23 -3.65 30.92 34.96
C GLU A 23 -4.92 30.11 35.30
N GLN A 24 -6.02 30.76 35.64
CA GLN A 24 -7.30 30.11 35.92
C GLN A 24 -7.86 29.43 34.67
N ILE A 25 -7.80 30.08 33.53
CA ILE A 25 -8.21 29.48 32.23
C ILE A 25 -7.38 28.23 31.93
N MET A 26 -6.07 28.33 32.09
CA MET A 26 -5.19 27.18 31.83
C MET A 26 -5.43 26.02 32.80
N ALA A 27 -5.75 26.31 34.06
CA ALA A 27 -6.10 25.31 35.05
C ALA A 27 -7.40 24.57 34.68
N ILE A 28 -8.43 25.31 34.24
CA ILE A 28 -9.69 24.70 33.79
C ILE A 28 -9.47 23.82 32.58
N ILE A 29 -8.78 24.33 31.55
CA ILE A 29 -8.45 23.54 30.35
C ILE A 29 -7.69 22.26 30.71
N THR A 30 -6.72 22.37 31.61
CA THR A 30 -5.93 21.20 32.05
C THR A 30 -6.80 20.15 32.74
N ASN A 31 -7.75 20.58 33.57
CA ASN A 31 -8.66 19.67 34.27
C ASN A 31 -9.63 19.00 33.30
N GLU A 32 -10.24 19.77 32.39
CA GLU A 32 -11.12 19.21 31.36
C GLU A 32 -10.40 18.20 30.47
N LEU A 33 -9.16 18.50 30.03
CA LEU A 33 -8.36 17.57 29.27
C LEU A 33 -7.99 16.30 30.04
N LYS A 34 -7.76 16.40 31.35
CA LYS A 34 -7.52 15.22 32.19
C LYS A 34 -8.77 14.33 32.29
N GLU A 35 -9.94 14.93 32.48
CA GLU A 35 -11.21 14.20 32.50
C GLU A 35 -11.47 13.47 31.17
N VAL A 36 -11.28 14.17 30.04
CA VAL A 36 -11.39 13.56 28.71
C VAL A 36 -10.39 12.43 28.53
N LYS A 37 -9.16 12.63 29.01
CA LYS A 37 -8.14 11.57 28.95
C LYS A 37 -8.56 10.33 29.76
N GLU A 38 -9.09 10.52 30.97
CA GLU A 38 -9.54 9.39 31.80
C GLU A 38 -10.69 8.61 31.17
N GLN A 39 -11.62 9.32 30.50
CA GLN A 39 -12.76 8.70 29.85
C GLN A 39 -12.41 7.97 28.53
N PHE A 40 -11.49 8.52 27.75
CA PHE A 40 -11.22 8.07 26.38
C PHE A 40 -9.80 7.53 26.15
N ALA A 41 -8.93 7.54 27.15
CA ALA A 41 -7.58 7.02 26.98
C ALA A 41 -7.60 5.51 26.70
N VAL A 42 -7.13 5.15 25.51
CA VAL A 42 -6.91 3.76 25.14
C VAL A 42 -5.41 3.49 25.13
N PRO A 43 -4.96 2.34 25.62
CA PRO A 43 -3.54 1.99 25.56
C PRO A 43 -3.08 1.96 24.10
N ARG A 44 -1.84 2.36 23.88
CA ARG A 44 -1.25 2.37 22.53
C ARG A 44 -1.28 0.96 21.95
N ARG A 45 -1.81 0.82 20.72
CA ARG A 45 -1.94 -0.46 20.02
C ARG A 45 -0.67 -0.86 19.26
N THR A 46 0.24 0.10 19.05
CA THR A 46 1.51 -0.10 18.35
C THR A 46 2.67 -0.03 19.33
N GLU A 47 3.66 -0.88 19.16
CA GLU A 47 4.91 -0.84 19.89
C GLU A 47 5.87 0.18 19.30
N ILE A 48 6.64 0.88 20.14
CA ILE A 48 7.75 1.72 19.70
C ILE A 48 8.99 0.86 19.83
N VAL A 49 9.55 0.46 18.69
CA VAL A 49 10.82 -0.26 18.64
C VAL A 49 11.93 0.68 18.20
N GLU A 50 13.15 0.42 18.65
CA GLU A 50 14.32 1.15 18.18
C GLU A 50 14.56 0.83 16.70
N TRP A 51 15.05 1.80 15.96
CA TRP A 51 15.43 1.65 14.56
C TRP A 51 16.52 0.58 14.42
N SER A 52 16.20 -0.56 13.80
CA SER A 52 17.11 -1.72 13.67
C SER A 52 17.88 -1.78 12.34
N GLY A 53 17.89 -0.73 11.56
CA GLY A 53 18.57 -0.65 10.26
C GLY A 53 17.66 -0.19 9.12
N ASP A 54 18.21 -0.06 7.93
CA ASP A 54 17.44 0.30 6.75
C ASP A 54 16.48 -0.84 6.38
N MET A 55 15.18 -0.56 6.42
CA MET A 55 14.19 -1.44 5.82
C MET A 55 14.36 -1.38 4.31
N GLU A 56 14.71 -2.50 3.69
CA GLU A 56 14.67 -2.59 2.24
C GLU A 56 13.21 -2.61 1.75
N ASP A 57 12.97 -2.01 0.58
CA ASP A 57 11.63 -2.03 -0.04
C ASP A 57 11.07 -3.46 -0.14
N GLU A 58 11.95 -4.45 -0.22
CA GLU A 58 11.61 -5.88 -0.29
C GLU A 58 10.95 -6.40 0.99
N ASP A 59 11.31 -5.87 2.16
CA ASP A 59 10.75 -6.29 3.46
C ASP A 59 9.28 -5.89 3.61
N LEU A 60 8.87 -4.86 2.87
CA LEU A 60 7.48 -4.39 2.83
C LEU A 60 6.61 -5.15 1.83
N ILE A 61 7.22 -5.95 0.96
CA ILE A 61 6.50 -6.70 -0.08
C ILE A 61 6.00 -8.02 0.48
N GLU A 62 4.71 -8.22 0.42
CA GLU A 62 4.07 -9.47 0.84
C GLU A 62 4.48 -10.64 -0.07
N ARG A 63 4.71 -11.81 0.53
CA ARG A 63 5.09 -13.02 -0.20
C ARG A 63 3.85 -13.68 -0.80
N GLU A 64 3.66 -13.50 -2.09
CA GLU A 64 2.56 -14.05 -2.86
C GLU A 64 3.06 -14.79 -4.10
N ASP A 65 2.30 -15.78 -4.54
CA ASP A 65 2.55 -16.42 -5.82
C ASP A 65 1.88 -15.64 -6.95
N MET A 66 2.69 -15.30 -7.94
CA MET A 66 2.31 -14.50 -9.10
C MET A 66 2.44 -15.32 -10.37
N VAL A 67 1.48 -15.14 -11.27
CA VAL A 67 1.58 -15.61 -12.65
C VAL A 67 2.28 -14.53 -13.47
N VAL A 68 3.45 -14.86 -14.00
CA VAL A 68 4.19 -13.99 -14.93
C VAL A 68 3.84 -14.40 -16.35
N THR A 69 3.45 -13.43 -17.14
CA THR A 69 3.08 -13.63 -18.56
C THR A 69 3.96 -12.77 -19.44
N VAL A 70 4.55 -13.37 -20.46
CA VAL A 70 5.42 -12.71 -21.46
C VAL A 70 4.84 -12.97 -22.85
N THR A 71 4.84 -11.94 -23.71
CA THR A 71 4.38 -12.05 -25.08
C THR A 71 5.53 -11.97 -26.08
N SER A 72 5.28 -12.44 -27.32
CA SER A 72 6.24 -12.32 -28.44
C SER A 72 6.56 -10.86 -28.78
N GLY A 73 5.64 -9.93 -28.56
CA GLY A 73 5.85 -8.49 -28.72
C GLY A 73 6.63 -7.83 -27.58
N GLY A 74 7.18 -8.62 -26.65
CA GLY A 74 8.02 -8.11 -25.55
C GLY A 74 7.24 -7.45 -24.41
N TYR A 75 5.96 -7.72 -24.24
CA TYR A 75 5.18 -7.25 -23.11
C TYR A 75 5.24 -8.26 -21.96
N ILE A 76 5.40 -7.74 -20.76
CA ILE A 76 5.47 -8.54 -19.54
C ILE A 76 4.56 -7.98 -18.45
N LYS A 77 3.97 -8.85 -17.66
CA LYS A 77 3.20 -8.50 -16.46
C LYS A 77 3.25 -9.61 -15.42
N ARG A 78 2.90 -9.26 -14.19
CA ARG A 78 2.57 -10.21 -13.14
C ARG A 78 1.11 -10.05 -12.73
N THR A 79 0.45 -11.15 -12.39
CA THR A 79 -0.94 -11.18 -11.92
C THR A 79 -0.99 -12.13 -10.72
N PRO A 80 -1.68 -11.79 -9.62
CA PRO A 80 -1.83 -12.69 -8.49
C PRO A 80 -2.41 -14.04 -8.92
N LEU A 81 -1.86 -15.13 -8.40
CA LEU A 81 -2.32 -16.48 -8.76
C LEU A 81 -3.79 -16.70 -8.36
N ILE A 82 -4.25 -16.02 -7.31
CA ILE A 82 -5.64 -16.10 -6.84
C ILE A 82 -6.67 -15.62 -7.89
N ASP A 83 -6.24 -14.78 -8.85
CA ASP A 83 -7.11 -14.30 -9.94
C ASP A 83 -7.40 -15.38 -10.98
N PHE A 84 -6.67 -16.51 -10.92
CA PHE A 84 -6.85 -17.65 -11.83
C PHE A 84 -7.63 -18.76 -11.13
N ARG A 85 -8.87 -18.99 -11.56
CA ARG A 85 -9.68 -20.10 -11.06
C ARG A 85 -9.25 -21.40 -11.70
N ALA A 86 -9.17 -22.46 -10.92
CA ALA A 86 -9.06 -23.82 -11.45
C ALA A 86 -10.30 -24.15 -12.29
N GLN A 87 -10.11 -24.44 -13.58
CA GLN A 87 -11.19 -24.84 -14.47
C GLN A 87 -11.43 -26.36 -14.39
N ARG A 88 -12.69 -26.73 -14.21
CA ARG A 88 -13.15 -28.11 -14.36
C ARG A 88 -13.59 -28.36 -15.80
N ARG A 89 -13.73 -29.63 -16.19
CA ARG A 89 -14.20 -30.04 -17.53
C ARG A 89 -15.51 -29.30 -17.90
N GLY A 90 -15.55 -28.70 -19.12
CA GLY A 90 -16.71 -28.00 -19.65
C GLY A 90 -16.76 -26.48 -19.36
N GLY A 91 -15.76 -25.89 -18.72
CA GLY A 91 -15.69 -24.44 -18.54
C GLY A 91 -15.19 -23.72 -19.79
N LYS A 92 -15.64 -22.46 -20.02
CA LYS A 92 -15.06 -21.57 -21.01
C LYS A 92 -13.64 -21.16 -20.56
N GLY A 93 -12.66 -21.22 -21.48
CA GLY A 93 -11.29 -20.79 -21.24
C GLY A 93 -11.22 -19.38 -20.65
N LEU A 94 -10.22 -19.12 -19.79
CA LEU A 94 -9.96 -17.81 -19.22
C LEU A 94 -8.89 -17.11 -20.06
N ALA A 95 -9.21 -15.91 -20.59
CA ALA A 95 -8.20 -15.10 -21.24
C ALA A 95 -7.14 -14.64 -20.21
N GLY A 96 -5.87 -14.95 -20.49
CA GLY A 96 -4.75 -14.58 -19.64
C GLY A 96 -4.19 -13.18 -19.92
N MET A 97 -4.42 -12.65 -21.13
CA MET A 97 -3.94 -11.34 -21.55
C MET A 97 -4.71 -10.86 -22.77
N GLN A 98 -4.94 -9.55 -22.89
CA GLN A 98 -5.34 -8.94 -24.18
C GLN A 98 -4.07 -8.60 -24.94
N THR A 99 -3.90 -9.25 -26.09
CA THR A 99 -2.81 -8.99 -27.02
C THR A 99 -3.33 -8.19 -28.23
N LYS A 100 -2.44 -7.54 -28.97
CA LYS A 100 -2.75 -7.03 -30.32
C LYS A 100 -2.88 -8.21 -31.27
N ASP A 101 -3.49 -8.00 -32.43
CA ASP A 101 -3.85 -9.06 -33.40
C ASP A 101 -2.69 -10.01 -33.78
N GLU A 102 -1.44 -9.57 -33.69
CA GLU A 102 -0.24 -10.35 -34.04
C GLU A 102 0.61 -10.75 -32.83
N ASP A 103 0.24 -10.37 -31.59
CA ASP A 103 1.03 -10.64 -30.39
C ASP A 103 0.47 -11.86 -29.65
N VAL A 104 1.34 -12.80 -29.30
CA VAL A 104 0.95 -14.07 -28.67
C VAL A 104 1.70 -14.26 -27.36
N VAL A 105 1.05 -14.83 -26.36
CA VAL A 105 1.70 -15.22 -25.12
C VAL A 105 2.68 -16.37 -25.42
N THR A 106 3.97 -16.11 -25.23
CA THR A 106 5.04 -17.08 -25.45
C THR A 106 5.42 -17.83 -24.19
N THR A 107 5.40 -17.13 -23.05
CA THR A 107 5.85 -17.71 -21.79
C THR A 107 4.88 -17.37 -20.69
N LEU A 108 4.50 -18.37 -19.90
CA LEU A 108 3.67 -18.24 -18.72
C LEU A 108 4.19 -19.16 -17.64
N PHE A 109 4.51 -18.60 -16.47
CA PHE A 109 4.99 -19.37 -15.32
C PHE A 109 4.56 -18.75 -14.01
N VAL A 110 4.64 -19.51 -12.92
CA VAL A 110 4.37 -19.05 -11.56
C VAL A 110 5.69 -18.77 -10.85
N ALA A 111 5.79 -17.61 -10.22
CA ALA A 111 6.93 -17.23 -9.40
C ALA A 111 6.45 -16.44 -8.17
N ASN A 112 7.14 -16.63 -7.05
CA ASN A 112 6.87 -15.83 -5.85
C ASN A 112 7.34 -14.38 -6.04
N THR A 113 6.69 -13.41 -5.38
CA THR A 113 7.07 -11.98 -5.43
C THR A 113 8.55 -11.73 -5.21
N HIS A 114 9.21 -12.49 -4.33
CA HIS A 114 10.62 -12.35 -3.96
C HIS A 114 11.59 -13.13 -4.90
N THR A 115 11.06 -13.96 -5.80
CA THR A 115 11.88 -14.74 -6.73
C THR A 115 12.63 -13.82 -7.70
N GLN A 116 13.89 -14.11 -7.93
CA GLN A 116 14.71 -13.45 -8.94
C GLN A 116 14.47 -14.07 -10.31
N LEU A 117 14.20 -13.24 -11.29
CA LEU A 117 14.08 -13.61 -12.69
C LEU A 117 15.35 -13.21 -13.43
N LEU A 118 15.81 -14.08 -14.30
CA LEU A 118 16.94 -13.83 -15.21
C LEU A 118 16.40 -13.70 -16.62
N PHE A 119 16.81 -12.64 -17.29
CA PHE A 119 16.48 -12.37 -18.69
C PHE A 119 17.76 -12.42 -19.50
N PHE A 120 17.81 -13.31 -20.48
CA PHE A 120 18.92 -13.45 -21.39
C PHE A 120 18.55 -12.80 -22.73
N THR A 121 19.39 -11.94 -23.21
CA THR A 121 19.17 -11.20 -24.46
C THR A 121 20.05 -11.72 -25.59
N THR A 122 19.69 -11.42 -26.83
CA THR A 122 20.39 -11.89 -28.04
C THR A 122 21.80 -11.34 -28.18
N ASP A 123 22.11 -10.24 -27.49
CA ASP A 123 23.48 -9.67 -27.41
C ASP A 123 24.37 -10.37 -26.34
N GLY A 124 23.90 -11.44 -25.72
CA GLY A 124 24.64 -12.23 -24.74
C GLY A 124 24.65 -11.61 -23.34
N MET A 125 23.85 -10.57 -23.09
CA MET A 125 23.72 -9.97 -21.76
C MET A 125 22.66 -10.69 -20.92
N ALA A 126 22.87 -10.69 -19.60
CA ALA A 126 21.89 -11.22 -18.64
C ALA A 126 21.45 -10.12 -17.67
N TYR A 127 20.16 -9.92 -17.56
CA TYR A 127 19.57 -8.98 -16.63
C TYR A 127 18.85 -9.71 -15.51
N LYS A 128 18.94 -9.16 -14.30
CA LYS A 128 18.33 -9.72 -13.08
C LYS A 128 17.29 -8.77 -12.53
N LEU A 129 16.08 -9.26 -12.28
CA LEU A 129 14.98 -8.48 -11.72
C LEU A 129 14.18 -9.33 -10.74
N LYS A 130 13.77 -8.75 -9.62
CA LYS A 130 12.82 -9.38 -8.69
C LYS A 130 11.41 -9.37 -9.28
N THR A 131 10.64 -10.44 -9.05
CA THR A 131 9.27 -10.57 -9.57
C THR A 131 8.38 -9.41 -9.13
N TRP A 132 8.53 -8.91 -7.90
CA TRP A 132 7.73 -7.80 -7.40
C TRP A 132 7.96 -6.47 -8.15
N ARG A 133 9.08 -6.29 -8.83
CA ARG A 133 9.35 -5.12 -9.68
C ARG A 133 8.64 -5.16 -11.03
N LEU A 134 8.14 -6.32 -11.44
CA LEU A 134 7.33 -6.41 -12.65
C LEU A 134 6.00 -5.65 -12.48
N PRO A 135 5.45 -5.09 -13.57
CA PRO A 135 4.18 -4.38 -13.50
C PRO A 135 3.05 -5.31 -13.06
N LEU A 136 2.34 -4.92 -12.02
CA LEU A 136 1.11 -5.57 -11.60
C LEU A 136 0.01 -5.26 -12.61
N GLY A 137 -0.68 -6.26 -13.08
CA GLY A 137 -1.78 -6.10 -14.02
C GLY A 137 -2.88 -7.12 -13.77
N GLY A 138 -4.12 -6.71 -13.96
CA GLY A 138 -5.23 -7.63 -13.96
C GLY A 138 -5.11 -8.66 -15.09
N ARG A 139 -5.91 -9.72 -15.03
CA ARG A 139 -5.84 -10.86 -15.95
C ARG A 139 -5.88 -10.46 -17.44
N THR A 140 -6.72 -9.51 -17.82
CA THR A 140 -6.86 -9.04 -19.20
C THR A 140 -5.93 -7.89 -19.59
N ALA A 141 -5.19 -7.31 -18.65
CA ALA A 141 -4.29 -6.19 -18.92
C ALA A 141 -3.14 -6.60 -19.85
N LYS A 142 -2.67 -5.68 -20.68
CA LYS A 142 -1.58 -5.90 -21.65
C LYS A 142 -0.18 -5.97 -21.02
N GLY A 143 0.01 -5.38 -19.83
CA GLY A 143 1.34 -5.25 -19.21
C GLY A 143 2.15 -4.07 -19.76
N LYS A 144 3.47 -4.09 -19.55
CA LYS A 144 4.42 -3.09 -20.04
C LYS A 144 5.49 -3.76 -20.92
N ALA A 145 6.03 -3.00 -21.85
CA ALA A 145 7.14 -3.47 -22.67
C ALA A 145 8.39 -3.68 -21.77
N ILE A 146 9.08 -4.79 -21.97
CA ILE A 146 10.23 -5.21 -21.17
C ILE A 146 11.40 -4.21 -21.26
N VAL A 147 11.55 -3.56 -22.41
CA VAL A 147 12.55 -2.49 -22.66
C VAL A 147 12.36 -1.26 -21.77
N ASN A 148 11.16 -1.05 -21.22
CA ASN A 148 10.88 0.02 -20.28
C ASN A 148 11.16 -0.37 -18.80
N ILE A 149 11.47 -1.63 -18.57
CA ILE A 149 11.70 -2.18 -17.23
C ILE A 149 13.18 -2.52 -17.04
N LEU A 150 13.80 -3.07 -18.08
CA LEU A 150 15.21 -3.42 -18.13
C LEU A 150 15.96 -2.43 -19.02
N PRO A 151 17.21 -2.08 -18.70
CA PRO A 151 18.05 -1.20 -19.51
C PRO A 151 18.59 -1.92 -20.74
N ILE A 152 17.70 -2.41 -21.60
CA ILE A 152 18.03 -3.14 -22.82
C ILE A 152 18.28 -2.12 -23.93
N PRO A 153 19.39 -2.21 -24.69
CA PRO A 153 19.65 -1.36 -25.86
C PRO A 153 18.56 -1.51 -26.94
N VAL A 154 18.31 -0.44 -27.67
CA VAL A 154 17.33 -0.46 -28.77
C VAL A 154 17.79 -1.41 -29.86
N GLY A 155 16.91 -2.33 -30.28
CA GLY A 155 17.19 -3.32 -31.33
C GLY A 155 17.66 -4.69 -30.83
N VAL A 156 17.70 -4.90 -29.53
CA VAL A 156 17.99 -6.20 -28.89
C VAL A 156 16.67 -6.82 -28.41
N SER A 157 16.52 -8.13 -28.60
CA SER A 157 15.35 -8.90 -28.17
C SER A 157 15.76 -10.03 -27.22
#